data_efd8da3aebd7ff8c9ebf292db560c76c
#
_entry.id   efd8da3aebd7ff8c9ebf292db560c76c
#
_cell.length_a   1.000
_cell.length_b   1.000
_cell.length_c   1.000
_cell.angle_alpha   90.00
_cell.angle_beta   90.00
_cell.angle_gamma   90.00
#
_symmetry.space_group_name_H-M   'P 1'
#
loop_
_entity.id
_entity.type
_entity.pdbx_description
1 polymer ?
#
loop_
_entity_poly.entity_id
_entity_poly.type
_entity_poly.pdbx_seq_one_letter_code
_entity_poly.pdbx_strand_id
1 'polypeptide(L)'
;MTTKTPPLQRHSVPHSTASLADHEHWARQTLDANAWAYFSGGAADEITLRANRSAWDDITLQPRVLQALAGGHTQIQLLGRTLAHPILLAPIAFQKMAHPDGELASAVAAAALGAGMVLSTQSSTPLEAVAAAMLGDSGRGALWFQLYLQHDRGFTRQLVQRAEAAGYEALVLTVDAPTSGARDRERRAGFRLPPGISAVNLAGLAPPPHAELHSSQSALFDDLLRHAPTWDDVAWLQSITQLPVLLKGRPLPVWPITNGWHNSN
;
A
#
# COMPACT_ATOMS: atom_id res chain seq x y z
N MET A 1 15.15 -25.94 9.08
CA MET A 1 13.80 -26.32 9.57
C MET A 1 12.80 -25.51 8.77
N THR A 2 12.13 -26.14 7.81
CA THR A 2 11.06 -25.50 7.03
C THR A 2 9.84 -25.35 7.94
N THR A 3 9.64 -24.17 8.47
CA THR A 3 8.39 -23.82 9.18
C THR A 3 7.26 -23.82 8.16
N LYS A 4 6.45 -24.88 8.14
CA LYS A 4 5.21 -24.90 7.34
C LYS A 4 4.34 -23.75 7.81
N THR A 5 4.02 -22.83 6.90
CA THR A 5 3.00 -21.81 7.13
C THR A 5 1.69 -22.51 7.55
N PRO A 6 1.06 -22.10 8.64
CA PRO A 6 -0.21 -22.70 9.04
C PRO A 6 -1.27 -22.50 7.93
N PRO A 7 -2.22 -23.41 7.78
CA PRO A 7 -3.27 -23.27 6.76
C PRO A 7 -4.09 -22.01 7.04
N LEU A 8 -4.37 -21.23 5.98
CA LEU A 8 -5.19 -20.02 6.06
C LEU A 8 -6.63 -20.37 6.53
N GLN A 9 -7.20 -19.48 7.34
CA GLN A 9 -8.59 -19.59 7.76
C GLN A 9 -9.52 -19.35 6.57
N ARG A 10 -10.42 -20.28 6.28
CA ARG A 10 -11.39 -20.15 5.21
C ARG A 10 -12.71 -19.63 5.78
N HIS A 11 -13.05 -18.39 5.45
CA HIS A 11 -14.40 -17.87 5.63
C HIS A 11 -15.13 -17.97 4.31
N SER A 12 -16.35 -18.50 4.33
CA SER A 12 -17.18 -18.54 3.13
C SER A 12 -17.71 -17.15 2.81
N VAL A 13 -17.39 -16.64 1.62
CA VAL A 13 -18.06 -15.46 1.09
C VAL A 13 -19.51 -15.86 0.79
N PRO A 14 -20.53 -15.08 1.22
CA PRO A 14 -21.92 -15.38 0.93
C PRO A 14 -22.18 -15.49 -0.57
N HIS A 15 -22.98 -16.46 -0.98
CA HIS A 15 -23.32 -16.68 -2.39
C HIS A 15 -24.02 -15.49 -3.07
N SER A 16 -24.59 -14.58 -2.29
CA SER A 16 -25.21 -13.34 -2.76
C SER A 16 -24.22 -12.25 -3.13
N THR A 17 -22.91 -12.45 -2.88
CA THR A 17 -21.88 -11.47 -3.19
C THR A 17 -21.58 -11.48 -4.70
N ALA A 18 -21.99 -10.42 -5.40
CA ALA A 18 -21.87 -10.30 -6.85
C ALA A 18 -20.92 -9.16 -7.27
N SER A 19 -20.63 -8.21 -6.38
CA SER A 19 -19.84 -7.01 -6.67
C SER A 19 -18.89 -6.66 -5.51
N LEU A 20 -17.93 -5.75 -5.77
CA LEU A 20 -17.06 -5.21 -4.72
C LEU A 20 -17.86 -4.45 -3.64
N ALA A 21 -18.97 -3.82 -4.00
CA ALA A 21 -19.85 -3.15 -3.04
C ALA A 21 -20.50 -4.12 -2.05
N ASP A 22 -20.79 -5.36 -2.48
CA ASP A 22 -21.32 -6.40 -1.59
C ASP A 22 -20.26 -6.83 -0.56
N HIS A 23 -18.99 -6.90 -0.97
CA HIS A 23 -17.88 -7.16 -0.04
C HIS A 23 -17.76 -6.07 1.03
N GLU A 24 -17.93 -4.79 0.65
CA GLU A 24 -17.93 -3.68 1.61
C GLU A 24 -19.10 -3.80 2.60
N HIS A 25 -20.28 -4.16 2.12
CA HIS A 25 -21.46 -4.41 2.96
C HIS A 25 -21.19 -5.52 4.00
N TRP A 26 -20.59 -6.63 3.58
CA TRP A 26 -20.22 -7.72 4.49
C TRP A 26 -19.11 -7.34 5.46
N ALA A 27 -18.11 -6.63 5.00
CA ALA A 27 -17.04 -6.14 5.86
C ALA A 27 -17.59 -5.26 6.98
N ARG A 28 -18.57 -4.38 6.67
CA ARG A 28 -19.22 -3.52 7.66
C ARG A 28 -19.95 -4.32 8.75
N GLN A 29 -20.52 -5.48 8.41
CA GLN A 29 -21.22 -6.33 9.37
C GLN A 29 -20.26 -7.18 10.21
N THR A 30 -19.08 -7.48 9.69
CA THR A 30 -18.12 -8.41 10.30
C THR A 30 -17.06 -7.66 11.13
N LEU A 31 -16.61 -6.48 10.67
CA LEU A 31 -15.61 -5.70 11.36
C LEU A 31 -16.21 -4.99 12.57
N ASP A 32 -15.44 -4.90 13.65
CA ASP A 32 -15.82 -4.04 14.77
C ASP A 32 -15.79 -2.55 14.38
N ALA A 33 -16.37 -1.69 15.19
CA ALA A 33 -16.47 -0.26 14.90
C ALA A 33 -15.11 0.42 14.77
N ASN A 34 -14.10 -0.06 15.50
CA ASN A 34 -12.75 0.46 15.49
C ASN A 34 -12.04 0.15 14.16
N ALA A 35 -12.02 -1.12 13.73
CA ALA A 35 -11.46 -1.54 12.46
C ALA A 35 -12.22 -0.92 11.28
N TRP A 36 -13.55 -0.89 11.35
CA TRP A 36 -14.38 -0.25 10.32
C TRP A 36 -14.05 1.24 10.13
N ALA A 37 -13.93 2.00 11.23
CA ALA A 37 -13.58 3.41 11.16
C ALA A 37 -12.21 3.64 10.49
N TYR A 38 -11.24 2.78 10.76
CA TYR A 38 -9.91 2.85 10.15
C TYR A 38 -9.94 2.56 8.64
N PHE A 39 -10.54 1.45 8.22
CA PHE A 39 -10.52 1.05 6.81
C PHE A 39 -11.44 1.87 5.92
N SER A 40 -12.61 2.28 6.43
CA SER A 40 -13.62 2.99 5.63
C SER A 40 -13.56 4.51 5.74
N GLY A 41 -12.82 5.05 6.72
CA GLY A 41 -12.78 6.48 7.01
C GLY A 41 -11.84 7.24 6.07
N GLY A 42 -12.26 8.45 5.67
CA GLY A 42 -11.44 9.43 4.98
C GLY A 42 -10.99 10.58 5.87
N ALA A 43 -10.34 11.58 5.29
CA ALA A 43 -9.91 12.78 5.99
C ALA A 43 -11.04 13.82 6.07
N ALA A 44 -11.15 14.49 7.21
CA ALA A 44 -12.10 15.56 7.49
C ALA A 44 -13.53 15.24 7.01
N ASP A 45 -14.11 16.07 6.15
CA ASP A 45 -15.47 15.91 5.60
C ASP A 45 -15.60 14.83 4.53
N GLU A 46 -14.51 14.09 4.24
CA GLU A 46 -14.48 12.98 3.27
C GLU A 46 -14.90 13.37 1.85
N ILE A 47 -14.68 14.62 1.45
CA ILE A 47 -15.03 15.10 0.11
C ILE A 47 -14.26 14.32 -0.94
N THR A 48 -12.94 14.19 -0.79
CA THR A 48 -12.10 13.43 -1.71
C THR A 48 -12.41 11.94 -1.70
N LEU A 49 -12.75 11.37 -0.53
CA LEU A 49 -13.16 9.95 -0.44
C LEU A 49 -14.39 9.69 -1.31
N ARG A 50 -15.40 10.56 -1.25
CA ARG A 50 -16.58 10.46 -2.11
C ARG A 50 -16.26 10.73 -3.58
N ALA A 51 -15.45 11.76 -3.85
CA ALA A 51 -15.06 12.13 -5.21
C ALA A 51 -14.25 11.00 -5.90
N ASN A 52 -13.40 10.28 -5.17
CA ASN A 52 -12.69 9.12 -5.70
C ASN A 52 -13.64 8.02 -6.24
N ARG A 53 -14.87 7.95 -5.73
CA ARG A 53 -15.89 7.02 -6.24
C ARG A 53 -16.64 7.63 -7.41
N SER A 54 -17.21 8.84 -7.25
CA SER A 54 -18.05 9.47 -8.27
C SER A 54 -17.26 9.82 -9.54
N ALA A 55 -15.96 10.09 -9.46
CA ALA A 55 -15.13 10.36 -10.63
C ALA A 55 -15.10 9.21 -11.66
N TRP A 56 -15.32 7.97 -11.22
CA TRP A 56 -15.43 6.84 -12.14
C TRP A 56 -16.74 6.85 -12.92
N ASP A 57 -17.81 7.39 -12.36
CA ASP A 57 -19.12 7.49 -13.00
C ASP A 57 -19.08 8.50 -14.16
N ASP A 58 -18.15 9.47 -14.11
CA ASP A 58 -17.95 10.48 -15.16
C ASP A 58 -17.12 9.94 -16.34
N ILE A 59 -16.48 8.76 -16.21
CA ILE A 59 -15.67 8.17 -17.27
C ILE A 59 -16.55 7.30 -18.15
N THR A 60 -16.71 7.72 -19.40
CA THR A 60 -17.49 6.97 -20.40
C THR A 60 -16.58 6.19 -21.33
N LEU A 61 -16.99 4.95 -21.65
CA LEU A 61 -16.32 4.13 -22.66
C LEU A 61 -16.99 4.38 -24.02
N GLN A 62 -16.19 4.69 -25.04
CA GLN A 62 -16.64 4.76 -26.41
C GLN A 62 -16.32 3.43 -27.12
N PRO A 63 -17.29 2.51 -27.27
CA PRO A 63 -17.04 1.22 -27.89
C PRO A 63 -16.75 1.35 -29.37
N ARG A 64 -15.83 0.55 -29.87
CA ARG A 64 -15.60 0.38 -31.32
C ARG A 64 -16.30 -0.90 -31.76
N VAL A 65 -17.27 -0.78 -32.63
CA VAL A 65 -18.01 -1.91 -33.18
C VAL A 65 -17.30 -2.50 -34.41
N LEU A 66 -17.64 -3.74 -34.76
CA LEU A 66 -17.15 -4.45 -35.95
C LEU A 66 -15.62 -4.62 -36.01
N GLN A 67 -14.97 -4.71 -34.84
CA GLN A 67 -13.55 -5.00 -34.73
C GLN A 67 -13.33 -6.50 -34.51
N ALA A 68 -12.22 -7.04 -35.09
CA ALA A 68 -11.79 -8.38 -34.78
C ALA A 68 -11.27 -8.44 -33.34
N LEU A 69 -11.85 -9.31 -32.51
CA LEU A 69 -11.48 -9.44 -31.08
C LEU A 69 -10.70 -10.72 -30.79
N ALA A 70 -10.42 -11.54 -31.80
CA ALA A 70 -9.65 -12.77 -31.64
C ALA A 70 -8.23 -12.45 -31.14
N GLY A 71 -7.80 -13.12 -30.07
CA GLY A 71 -6.49 -12.89 -29.45
C GLY A 71 -6.41 -11.69 -28.50
N GLY A 72 -7.55 -11.04 -28.21
CA GLY A 72 -7.60 -9.98 -27.19
C GLY A 72 -7.24 -10.52 -25.81
N HIS A 73 -6.44 -9.76 -25.05
CA HIS A 73 -6.05 -10.09 -23.67
C HIS A 73 -5.86 -8.82 -22.82
N THR A 74 -5.77 -9.00 -21.52
CA THR A 74 -5.53 -7.92 -20.54
C THR A 74 -4.07 -7.85 -20.07
N GLN A 75 -3.19 -8.65 -20.63
CA GLN A 75 -1.77 -8.67 -20.25
C GLN A 75 -1.09 -7.33 -20.50
N ILE A 76 -0.22 -6.93 -19.57
CA ILE A 76 0.62 -5.76 -19.70
C ILE A 76 2.07 -6.07 -19.36
N GLN A 77 2.98 -5.27 -19.91
CA GLN A 77 4.39 -5.24 -19.49
C GLN A 77 4.59 -4.12 -18.49
N LEU A 78 5.11 -4.44 -17.30
CA LEU A 78 5.36 -3.46 -16.25
C LEU A 78 6.65 -3.79 -15.51
N LEU A 79 7.62 -2.86 -15.50
CA LEU A 79 8.94 -3.03 -14.85
C LEU A 79 9.63 -4.36 -15.23
N GLY A 80 9.63 -4.69 -16.52
CA GLY A 80 10.27 -5.92 -17.03
C GLY A 80 9.50 -7.21 -16.81
N ARG A 81 8.30 -7.15 -16.20
CA ARG A 81 7.45 -8.31 -15.92
C ARG A 81 6.18 -8.29 -16.77
N THR A 82 5.80 -9.45 -17.28
CA THR A 82 4.47 -9.66 -17.87
C THR A 82 3.47 -9.94 -16.77
N LEU A 83 2.44 -9.10 -16.67
CA LEU A 83 1.31 -9.29 -15.76
C LEU A 83 0.11 -9.83 -16.53
N ALA A 84 -0.65 -10.76 -15.94
CA ALA A 84 -1.86 -11.32 -16.55
C ALA A 84 -2.95 -10.26 -16.79
N HIS A 85 -2.97 -9.23 -15.96
CA HIS A 85 -3.88 -8.09 -16.01
C HIS A 85 -3.29 -6.90 -15.25
N PRO A 86 -3.75 -5.65 -15.50
CA PRO A 86 -3.20 -4.43 -14.87
C PRO A 86 -3.75 -4.16 -13.47
N ILE A 87 -3.90 -5.20 -12.64
CA ILE A 87 -4.46 -5.07 -11.29
C ILE A 87 -3.40 -5.46 -10.27
N LEU A 88 -3.16 -4.55 -9.31
CA LEU A 88 -2.33 -4.78 -8.13
C LEU A 88 -3.11 -4.39 -6.88
N LEU A 89 -2.93 -5.16 -5.79
CA LEU A 89 -3.45 -4.77 -4.48
C LEU A 89 -2.65 -3.59 -3.95
N ALA A 90 -3.35 -2.52 -3.59
CA ALA A 90 -2.74 -1.34 -2.99
C ALA A 90 -2.17 -1.64 -1.60
N PRO A 91 -1.18 -0.87 -1.11
CA PRO A 91 -0.64 -1.03 0.23
C PRO A 91 -1.68 -0.62 1.27
N ILE A 92 -2.06 -1.57 2.12
CA ILE A 92 -2.98 -1.38 3.24
C ILE A 92 -2.28 -1.82 4.51
N ALA A 93 -2.27 -0.96 5.54
CA ALA A 93 -1.67 -1.25 6.83
C ALA A 93 -2.59 -2.13 7.68
N PHE A 94 -1.99 -2.90 8.61
CA PHE A 94 -2.69 -3.58 9.70
C PHE A 94 -3.82 -4.50 9.27
N GLN A 95 -3.65 -5.28 8.21
CA GLN A 95 -4.71 -6.13 7.67
C GLN A 95 -5.21 -7.19 8.66
N LYS A 96 -4.43 -7.51 9.72
CA LYS A 96 -4.90 -8.38 10.81
C LYS A 96 -6.06 -7.80 11.62
N MET A 97 -6.35 -6.52 11.50
CA MET A 97 -7.61 -5.96 12.04
C MET A 97 -8.84 -6.42 11.27
N ALA A 98 -8.68 -6.76 9.99
CA ALA A 98 -9.79 -7.23 9.15
C ALA A 98 -9.92 -8.76 9.17
N HIS A 99 -8.80 -9.49 9.22
CA HIS A 99 -8.77 -10.94 9.18
C HIS A 99 -7.53 -11.48 9.89
N PRO A 100 -7.61 -12.58 10.65
CA PRO A 100 -6.46 -13.12 11.40
C PRO A 100 -5.24 -13.43 10.55
N ASP A 101 -5.43 -13.88 9.31
CA ASP A 101 -4.33 -14.15 8.37
C ASP A 101 -3.78 -12.89 7.68
N GLY A 102 -4.51 -11.76 7.75
CA GLY A 102 -4.06 -10.44 7.31
C GLY A 102 -3.41 -10.44 5.92
N GLU A 103 -2.20 -9.92 5.85
CA GLU A 103 -1.43 -9.77 4.61
C GLU A 103 -1.07 -11.10 3.95
N LEU A 104 -1.02 -12.22 4.71
CA LEU A 104 -0.78 -13.55 4.13
C LEU A 104 -1.96 -14.00 3.26
N ALA A 105 -3.19 -13.78 3.72
CA ALA A 105 -4.38 -14.10 2.94
C ALA A 105 -4.41 -13.28 1.64
N SER A 106 -4.09 -11.98 1.72
CA SER A 106 -4.02 -11.10 0.55
C SER A 106 -2.93 -11.54 -0.43
N ALA A 107 -1.74 -11.92 0.05
CA ALA A 107 -0.63 -12.39 -0.77
C ALA A 107 -0.97 -13.68 -1.53
N VAL A 108 -1.55 -14.66 -0.84
CA VAL A 108 -1.97 -15.94 -1.44
C VAL A 108 -3.08 -15.70 -2.47
N ALA A 109 -4.08 -14.85 -2.15
CA ALA A 109 -5.15 -14.54 -3.09
C ALA A 109 -4.64 -13.81 -4.34
N ALA A 110 -3.72 -12.84 -4.16
CA ALA A 110 -3.10 -12.12 -5.29
C ALA A 110 -2.32 -13.08 -6.17
N ALA A 111 -1.48 -13.94 -5.58
CA ALA A 111 -0.71 -14.94 -6.32
C ALA A 111 -1.60 -15.89 -7.13
N ALA A 112 -2.62 -16.45 -6.50
CA ALA A 112 -3.55 -17.40 -7.15
C ALA A 112 -4.33 -16.80 -8.34
N LEU A 113 -4.51 -15.47 -8.35
CA LEU A 113 -5.22 -14.75 -9.41
C LEU A 113 -4.27 -14.05 -10.40
N GLY A 114 -2.97 -14.23 -10.28
CA GLY A 114 -1.97 -13.54 -11.12
C GLY A 114 -1.91 -12.03 -10.91
N ALA A 115 -2.50 -11.53 -9.80
CA ALA A 115 -2.45 -10.13 -9.41
C ALA A 115 -1.12 -9.78 -8.75
N GLY A 116 -0.68 -8.53 -8.91
CA GLY A 116 0.41 -7.98 -8.10
C GLY A 116 -0.07 -7.56 -6.71
N MET A 117 0.89 -7.38 -5.79
CA MET A 117 0.64 -6.86 -4.46
C MET A 117 1.71 -5.85 -4.06
N VAL A 118 1.29 -4.76 -3.46
CA VAL A 118 2.18 -3.80 -2.80
C VAL A 118 2.01 -3.93 -1.30
N LEU A 119 3.05 -4.39 -0.59
CA LEU A 119 3.00 -4.54 0.86
C LEU A 119 3.27 -3.20 1.55
N SER A 120 2.49 -2.86 2.56
CA SER A 120 2.70 -1.65 3.36
C SER A 120 3.89 -1.77 4.32
N THR A 121 4.65 -0.69 4.52
CA THR A 121 5.62 -0.55 5.64
C THR A 121 4.98 -0.88 6.99
N GLN A 122 3.72 -0.50 7.17
CA GLN A 122 2.95 -0.71 8.39
C GLN A 122 2.14 -2.01 8.37
N SER A 123 2.63 -3.03 7.67
CA SER A 123 1.96 -4.33 7.69
C SER A 123 2.03 -4.97 9.08
N SER A 124 1.01 -5.75 9.41
CA SER A 124 0.94 -6.55 10.64
C SER A 124 1.62 -7.91 10.53
N THR A 125 2.23 -8.18 9.36
CA THR A 125 2.97 -9.41 9.06
C THR A 125 4.36 -9.05 8.56
N PRO A 126 5.44 -9.78 8.99
CA PRO A 126 6.79 -9.54 8.49
C PRO A 126 6.86 -9.62 6.96
N LEU A 127 7.60 -8.71 6.35
CA LEU A 127 7.72 -8.62 4.89
C LEU A 127 8.29 -9.92 4.29
N GLU A 128 9.17 -10.60 4.99
CA GLU A 128 9.75 -11.89 4.58
C GLU A 128 8.68 -13.00 4.52
N ALA A 129 7.76 -13.01 5.48
CA ALA A 129 6.69 -14.01 5.52
C ALA A 129 5.69 -13.81 4.38
N VAL A 130 5.36 -12.54 4.05
CA VAL A 130 4.50 -12.20 2.93
C VAL A 130 5.17 -12.56 1.60
N ALA A 131 6.46 -12.28 1.45
CA ALA A 131 7.24 -12.68 0.29
C ALA A 131 7.25 -14.21 0.12
N ALA A 132 7.51 -14.95 1.19
CA ALA A 132 7.50 -16.42 1.15
C ALA A 132 6.13 -16.99 0.75
N ALA A 133 5.04 -16.36 1.17
CA ALA A 133 3.68 -16.79 0.84
C ALA A 133 3.33 -16.54 -0.65
N MET A 134 3.90 -15.52 -1.27
CA MET A 134 3.58 -15.13 -2.65
C MET A 134 4.57 -15.68 -3.67
N LEU A 135 5.88 -15.68 -3.36
CA LEU A 135 6.94 -15.97 -4.33
C LEU A 135 6.99 -17.44 -4.78
N GLY A 136 6.39 -18.36 -4.02
CA GLY A 136 6.29 -19.77 -4.37
C GLY A 136 5.35 -20.08 -5.54
N ASP A 137 4.48 -19.16 -5.92
CA ASP A 137 3.53 -19.35 -7.03
C ASP A 137 4.13 -18.80 -8.32
N SER A 138 4.30 -19.65 -9.34
CA SER A 138 4.85 -19.27 -10.64
C SER A 138 3.92 -18.38 -11.47
N GLY A 139 2.61 -18.42 -11.21
CA GLY A 139 1.60 -17.61 -11.90
C GLY A 139 1.37 -16.23 -11.28
N ARG A 140 2.05 -15.93 -10.17
CA ARG A 140 1.88 -14.67 -9.43
C ARG A 140 2.20 -13.42 -10.25
N GLY A 141 1.55 -12.32 -9.88
CA GLY A 141 1.93 -10.98 -10.33
C GLY A 141 3.17 -10.43 -9.59
N ALA A 142 3.41 -9.14 -9.71
CA ALA A 142 4.53 -8.44 -9.08
C ALA A 142 4.35 -8.33 -7.56
N LEU A 143 5.45 -8.40 -6.81
CA LEU A 143 5.48 -8.12 -5.37
C LEU A 143 6.36 -6.89 -5.12
N TRP A 144 5.76 -5.79 -4.63
CA TRP A 144 6.44 -4.53 -4.35
C TRP A 144 6.31 -4.16 -2.89
N PHE A 145 7.25 -3.37 -2.38
CA PHE A 145 7.25 -2.89 -1.01
C PHE A 145 6.97 -1.38 -0.97
N GLN A 146 5.87 -0.97 -0.34
CA GLN A 146 5.60 0.43 -0.09
C GLN A 146 6.43 0.91 1.09
N LEU A 147 7.09 2.05 0.91
CA LEU A 147 8.00 2.65 1.86
C LEU A 147 7.50 4.02 2.33
N TYR A 148 7.50 4.23 3.64
CA TYR A 148 7.62 5.54 4.26
C TYR A 148 9.06 5.72 4.69
N LEU A 149 9.70 6.82 4.31
CA LEU A 149 11.01 7.16 4.84
C LEU A 149 10.89 7.39 6.35
N GLN A 150 11.70 6.66 7.10
CA GLN A 150 11.75 6.84 8.55
C GLN A 150 12.72 7.99 8.87
N HIS A 151 12.54 8.63 10.03
CA HIS A 151 13.46 9.66 10.52
C HIS A 151 14.92 9.14 10.66
N ASP A 152 15.08 7.84 10.91
CA ASP A 152 16.37 7.14 10.90
C ASP A 152 16.63 6.56 9.49
N ARG A 153 17.59 7.18 8.78
CA ARG A 153 18.04 6.71 7.46
C ARG A 153 18.74 5.35 7.52
N GLY A 154 19.39 5.01 8.62
CA GLY A 154 19.99 3.70 8.83
C GLY A 154 18.94 2.61 8.91
N PHE A 155 17.87 2.86 9.65
CA PHE A 155 16.72 1.96 9.72
C PHE A 155 16.00 1.83 8.37
N THR A 156 15.79 2.94 7.66
CA THR A 156 15.22 2.91 6.30
C THR A 156 16.05 2.05 5.36
N ARG A 157 17.39 2.19 5.39
CA ARG A 157 18.30 1.35 4.60
C ARG A 157 18.15 -0.13 4.94
N GLN A 158 18.03 -0.49 6.23
CA GLN A 158 17.79 -1.87 6.64
C GLN A 158 16.46 -2.41 6.10
N LEU A 159 15.39 -1.63 6.13
CA LEU A 159 14.09 -2.02 5.54
C LEU A 159 14.23 -2.32 4.05
N VAL A 160 14.92 -1.45 3.32
CA VAL A 160 15.18 -1.62 1.88
C VAL A 160 15.96 -2.90 1.61
N GLN A 161 17.04 -3.13 2.34
CA GLN A 161 17.87 -4.35 2.21
C GLN A 161 17.09 -5.61 2.54
N ARG A 162 16.22 -5.57 3.56
CA ARG A 162 15.33 -6.70 3.88
C ARG A 162 14.35 -6.97 2.74
N ALA A 163 13.75 -5.94 2.15
CA ALA A 163 12.85 -6.10 1.02
C ALA A 163 13.56 -6.69 -0.21
N GLU A 164 14.76 -6.20 -0.53
CA GLU A 164 15.60 -6.76 -1.61
C GLU A 164 15.93 -8.24 -1.35
N ALA A 165 16.42 -8.55 -0.16
CA ALA A 165 16.80 -9.92 0.21
C ALA A 165 15.59 -10.88 0.22
N ALA A 166 14.40 -10.39 0.53
CA ALA A 166 13.16 -11.16 0.50
C ALA A 166 12.59 -11.35 -0.90
N GLY A 167 13.13 -10.68 -1.95
CA GLY A 167 12.70 -10.83 -3.33
C GLY A 167 11.59 -9.88 -3.77
N TYR A 168 11.42 -8.74 -3.12
CA TYR A 168 10.57 -7.66 -3.65
C TYR A 168 11.18 -7.09 -4.93
N GLU A 169 10.33 -6.69 -5.87
CA GLU A 169 10.73 -6.34 -7.24
C GLU A 169 10.76 -4.82 -7.47
N ALA A 170 10.18 -4.03 -6.58
CA ALA A 170 10.22 -2.55 -6.61
C ALA A 170 9.93 -1.97 -5.22
N LEU A 171 10.36 -0.72 -5.02
CA LEU A 171 9.97 0.12 -3.90
C LEU A 171 8.92 1.13 -4.35
N VAL A 172 7.91 1.36 -3.51
CA VAL A 172 6.83 2.34 -3.75
C VAL A 172 6.87 3.39 -2.63
N LEU A 173 7.60 4.48 -2.87
CA LEU A 173 7.72 5.57 -1.91
C LEU A 173 6.45 6.40 -1.87
N THR A 174 5.80 6.48 -0.71
CA THR A 174 4.64 7.34 -0.49
C THR A 174 5.10 8.76 -0.14
N VAL A 175 4.66 9.74 -0.95
CA VAL A 175 5.12 11.14 -0.86
C VAL A 175 4.00 12.14 -0.52
N ASP A 176 2.76 11.68 -0.36
CA ASP A 176 1.57 12.50 -0.08
C ASP A 176 1.11 12.45 1.38
N ALA A 177 1.88 11.84 2.26
CA ALA A 177 1.51 11.65 3.66
C ALA A 177 2.63 12.12 4.63
N PRO A 178 3.12 13.36 4.51
CA PRO A 178 4.08 13.89 5.49
C PRO A 178 3.44 14.06 6.86
N THR A 179 2.11 14.15 6.90
CA THR A 179 1.30 14.24 8.13
C THR A 179 0.12 13.29 8.07
N SER A 180 -0.41 12.91 9.24
CA SER A 180 -1.72 12.26 9.31
C SER A 180 -2.81 13.33 9.14
N GLY A 181 -3.71 13.13 8.17
CA GLY A 181 -4.90 13.97 8.02
C GLY A 181 -5.85 13.85 9.21
N ALA A 182 -6.81 14.78 9.33
CA ALA A 182 -7.87 14.69 10.31
C ALA A 182 -8.76 13.47 10.06
N ARG A 183 -8.65 12.44 10.90
CA ARG A 183 -9.36 11.17 10.76
C ARG A 183 -10.55 11.15 11.71
N ASP A 184 -11.62 11.87 11.34
CA ASP A 184 -12.75 12.12 12.23
C ASP A 184 -13.54 10.84 12.59
N ARG A 185 -13.67 9.89 11.70
CA ARG A 185 -14.30 8.60 12.03
C ARG A 185 -13.50 7.83 13.06
N GLU A 186 -12.18 7.78 12.92
CA GLU A 186 -11.31 7.12 13.89
C GLU A 186 -11.39 7.84 15.26
N ARG A 187 -11.36 9.17 15.27
CA ARG A 187 -11.49 9.96 16.49
C ARG A 187 -12.82 9.71 17.22
N ARG A 188 -13.93 9.68 16.49
CA ARG A 188 -15.27 9.38 17.05
C ARG A 188 -15.39 7.94 17.54
N ALA A 189 -14.73 6.99 16.87
CA ALA A 189 -14.68 5.59 17.29
C ALA A 189 -13.69 5.34 18.45
N GLY A 190 -12.88 6.35 18.83
CA GLY A 190 -11.81 6.17 19.81
C GLY A 190 -10.74 5.20 19.31
N PHE A 191 -10.40 5.24 18.03
CA PHE A 191 -9.53 4.28 17.36
C PHE A 191 -8.24 4.04 18.15
N ARG A 192 -7.93 2.75 18.32
CA ARG A 192 -6.66 2.26 18.85
C ARG A 192 -6.33 0.94 18.17
N LEU A 193 -5.04 0.72 17.90
CA LEU A 193 -4.61 -0.60 17.41
C LEU A 193 -4.94 -1.66 18.46
N PRO A 194 -5.61 -2.75 18.07
CA PRO A 194 -5.89 -3.86 18.97
C PRO A 194 -4.59 -4.47 19.54
N PRO A 195 -4.63 -5.02 20.76
CA PRO A 195 -3.50 -5.74 21.33
C PRO A 195 -2.98 -6.84 20.38
N GLY A 196 -1.66 -6.92 20.23
CA GLY A 196 -1.02 -7.89 19.34
C GLY A 196 -0.95 -7.50 17.86
N ILE A 197 -1.55 -6.37 17.47
CA ILE A 197 -1.42 -5.81 16.12
C ILE A 197 -0.52 -4.59 16.17
N SER A 198 0.53 -4.58 15.33
CA SER A 198 1.49 -3.48 15.24
C SER A 198 2.13 -3.46 13.86
N ALA A 199 2.83 -2.38 13.53
CA ALA A 199 3.68 -2.30 12.34
C ALA A 199 4.97 -3.12 12.57
N VAL A 200 4.88 -4.43 12.37
CA VAL A 200 5.95 -5.38 12.77
C VAL A 200 7.28 -5.13 12.05
N ASN A 201 7.24 -4.57 10.85
CA ASN A 201 8.45 -4.22 10.10
C ASN A 201 9.18 -3.00 10.67
N LEU A 202 8.51 -2.22 11.51
CA LEU A 202 9.09 -1.07 12.23
C LEU A 202 9.54 -1.42 13.65
N ALA A 203 9.49 -2.70 14.03
CA ALA A 203 10.00 -3.14 15.33
C ALA A 203 11.49 -2.78 15.49
N GLY A 204 11.84 -2.16 16.61
CA GLY A 204 13.18 -1.69 16.90
C GLY A 204 13.52 -0.29 16.37
N LEU A 205 12.61 0.37 15.63
CA LEU A 205 12.78 1.79 15.33
C LEU A 205 12.67 2.60 16.64
N ALA A 206 13.73 3.33 16.96
CA ALA A 206 13.70 4.23 18.10
C ALA A 206 12.66 5.37 17.87
N PRO A 207 12.04 5.90 18.93
CA PRO A 207 11.22 7.11 18.79
C PRO A 207 12.06 8.25 18.18
N PRO A 208 11.45 9.14 17.37
CA PRO A 208 12.17 10.31 16.89
C PRO A 208 12.65 11.14 18.07
N PRO A 209 13.84 11.76 17.98
CA PRO A 209 14.32 12.64 19.02
C PRO A 209 13.32 13.78 19.21
N HIS A 210 12.91 14.02 20.47
CA HIS A 210 12.04 15.14 20.77
C HIS A 210 12.78 16.44 20.43
N ALA A 211 12.22 17.24 19.52
CA ALA A 211 12.74 18.58 19.27
C ALA A 211 12.46 19.44 20.54
N GLU A 212 13.50 20.06 21.09
CA GLU A 212 13.33 21.11 22.08
C GLU A 212 12.61 22.29 21.41
N LEU A 213 11.40 22.58 21.88
CA LEU A 213 10.56 23.62 21.31
C LEU A 213 10.88 24.97 21.96
N HIS A 214 11.26 25.94 21.17
CA HIS A 214 11.23 27.32 21.57
C HIS A 214 9.77 27.81 21.63
N SER A 215 9.43 28.64 22.63
CA SER A 215 8.05 29.04 22.98
C SER A 215 7.24 29.74 21.86
N SER A 216 7.84 30.03 20.72
CA SER A 216 7.21 30.70 19.57
C SER A 216 6.95 29.75 18.37
N GLN A 217 7.31 28.47 18.49
CA GLN A 217 7.24 27.52 17.40
C GLN A 217 6.11 26.49 17.62
N SER A 218 5.35 26.22 16.57
CA SER A 218 4.40 25.11 16.58
C SER A 218 5.16 23.81 16.38
N ALA A 219 5.30 23.02 17.44
CA ALA A 219 5.95 21.69 17.43
C ALA A 219 5.56 20.85 16.24
N LEU A 220 4.27 20.91 15.90
CA LEU A 220 3.70 20.13 14.82
C LEU A 220 4.23 20.55 13.45
N PHE A 221 4.32 21.85 13.18
CA PHE A 221 4.75 22.34 11.87
C PHE A 221 6.26 22.25 11.66
N ASP A 222 7.06 22.58 12.68
CA ASP A 222 8.51 22.59 12.55
C ASP A 222 9.09 21.18 12.42
N ASP A 223 8.56 20.22 13.16
CA ASP A 223 8.98 18.82 13.06
C ASP A 223 8.58 18.21 11.72
N LEU A 224 7.38 18.51 11.24
CA LEU A 224 6.89 18.09 9.92
C LEU A 224 7.72 18.66 8.77
N LEU A 225 8.05 19.95 8.82
CA LEU A 225 8.83 20.61 7.78
C LEU A 225 10.28 20.11 7.74
N ARG A 226 10.84 19.72 8.88
CA ARG A 226 12.22 19.20 8.96
C ARG A 226 12.36 17.76 8.46
N HIS A 227 11.31 16.94 8.60
CA HIS A 227 11.38 15.51 8.31
C HIS A 227 10.56 15.10 7.09
N ALA A 228 9.85 16.03 6.44
CA ALA A 228 9.14 15.75 5.20
C ALA A 228 10.14 15.35 4.09
N PRO A 229 9.91 14.22 3.39
CA PRO A 229 10.77 13.79 2.30
C PRO A 229 10.86 14.83 1.19
N THR A 230 12.07 15.02 0.65
CA THR A 230 12.38 15.89 -0.47
C THR A 230 12.84 15.07 -1.68
N TRP A 231 13.12 15.74 -2.82
CA TRP A 231 13.71 15.09 -3.98
C TRP A 231 15.12 14.53 -3.71
N ASP A 232 15.87 15.14 -2.80
CA ASP A 232 17.18 14.63 -2.39
C ASP A 232 17.05 13.29 -1.67
N ASP A 233 15.97 13.08 -0.94
CA ASP A 233 15.68 11.78 -0.30
C ASP A 233 15.31 10.71 -1.33
N VAL A 234 14.66 11.09 -2.43
CA VAL A 234 14.41 10.17 -3.57
C VAL A 234 15.73 9.76 -4.20
N ALA A 235 16.62 10.73 -4.49
CA ALA A 235 17.95 10.47 -5.04
C ALA A 235 18.79 9.59 -4.09
N TRP A 236 18.75 9.89 -2.79
CA TRP A 236 19.40 9.06 -1.79
C TRP A 236 18.82 7.63 -1.76
N LEU A 237 17.50 7.46 -1.79
CA LEU A 237 16.87 6.14 -1.81
C LEU A 237 17.31 5.34 -3.04
N GLN A 238 17.33 5.97 -4.22
CA GLN A 238 17.84 5.36 -5.44
C GLN A 238 19.32 4.95 -5.35
N SER A 239 20.12 5.67 -4.56
CA SER A 239 21.56 5.36 -4.39
C SER A 239 21.82 4.15 -3.49
N ILE A 240 20.85 3.68 -2.71
CA ILE A 240 21.02 2.58 -1.75
C ILE A 240 20.31 1.29 -2.15
N THR A 241 19.67 1.24 -3.33
CA THR A 241 18.92 0.08 -3.84
C THR A 241 19.16 -0.13 -5.33
N GLN A 242 19.04 -1.37 -5.77
CA GLN A 242 18.98 -1.73 -7.20
C GLN A 242 17.54 -1.85 -7.71
N LEU A 243 16.55 -1.80 -6.80
CA LEU A 243 15.15 -1.90 -7.17
C LEU A 243 14.65 -0.61 -7.83
N PRO A 244 13.73 -0.70 -8.79
CA PRO A 244 12.99 0.46 -9.26
C PRO A 244 12.29 1.18 -8.11
N VAL A 245 12.39 2.52 -8.07
CA VAL A 245 11.70 3.38 -7.10
C VAL A 245 10.56 4.09 -7.78
N LEU A 246 9.34 3.80 -7.34
CA LEU A 246 8.09 4.40 -7.80
C LEU A 246 7.61 5.42 -6.76
N LEU A 247 7.01 6.52 -7.20
CA LEU A 247 6.41 7.51 -6.31
C LEU A 247 4.88 7.32 -6.27
N LYS A 248 4.33 7.17 -5.06
CA LYS A 248 2.89 7.09 -4.81
C LYS A 248 2.40 8.37 -4.14
N GLY A 249 1.28 8.94 -4.65
CA GLY A 249 0.63 10.11 -4.08
C GLY A 249 0.95 11.41 -4.80
N ARG A 250 1.73 11.38 -5.88
CA ARG A 250 1.95 12.55 -6.72
C ARG A 250 0.77 12.73 -7.67
N PRO A 251 0.03 13.86 -7.65
CA PRO A 251 -0.88 14.18 -8.72
C PRO A 251 -0.05 14.43 -9.98
N LEU A 252 -0.14 13.50 -10.93
CA LEU A 252 0.39 13.73 -12.28
C LEU A 252 -0.71 14.44 -13.07
N PRO A 253 -0.41 15.57 -13.77
CA PRO A 253 -1.20 15.92 -14.91
C PRO A 253 -1.19 14.72 -15.86
N VAL A 254 -2.30 14.43 -16.52
CA VAL A 254 -2.44 13.32 -17.48
C VAL A 254 -1.44 13.56 -18.62
N TRP A 255 -0.22 13.07 -18.46
CA TRP A 255 0.84 13.15 -19.46
C TRP A 255 1.32 11.73 -19.76
N PRO A 256 1.49 11.36 -21.04
CA PRO A 256 1.97 10.05 -21.39
C PRO A 256 3.35 9.82 -20.75
N ILE A 257 3.53 8.68 -20.12
CA ILE A 257 4.83 8.20 -19.63
C ILE A 257 5.68 7.90 -20.88
N THR A 258 6.41 8.89 -21.36
CA THR A 258 7.48 8.65 -22.32
C THR A 258 8.77 8.43 -21.54
N ASN A 259 9.48 7.36 -21.87
CA ASN A 259 10.78 7.01 -21.34
C ASN A 259 11.74 8.20 -21.48
N GLY A 260 12.12 8.84 -20.41
CA GLY A 260 13.10 9.93 -20.43
C GLY A 260 12.85 10.95 -19.31
N TRP A 261 13.25 10.62 -18.09
CA TRP A 261 13.37 11.61 -17.03
C TRP A 261 14.64 12.44 -17.31
N HIS A 262 14.51 13.54 -18.03
CA HIS A 262 15.49 14.60 -17.98
C HIS A 262 14.99 15.69 -17.02
N ASN A 263 15.78 15.92 -15.98
CA ASN A 263 15.71 17.13 -15.17
C ASN A 263 15.74 18.34 -16.09
N SER A 264 14.71 19.12 -16.12
CA SER A 264 14.78 20.53 -16.51
C SER A 264 14.03 21.32 -15.44
N ASN A 265 14.76 22.22 -14.86
CA ASN A 265 14.54 23.18 -13.77
C ASN A 265 13.11 23.67 -13.59
#